data_bbc6a253e488e87bca9b054b1b034a43
#
_entry.id   bbc6a253e488e87bca9b054b1b034a43
#
_cell.length_a   1.000
_cell.length_b   1.000
_cell.length_c   1.000
_cell.angle_alpha   90.00
_cell.angle_beta   90.00
_cell.angle_gamma   90.00
#
_symmetry.space_group_name_H-M   'P 1'
#
loop_
_entity.id
_entity.type
_entity.pdbx_description
1 polymer ?
#
loop_
_entity_poly.entity_id
_entity_poly.type
_entity_poly.pdbx_seq_one_letter_code
_entity_poly.pdbx_strand_id
1 'polypeptide(L)'
;MKRMGRGSMVALVCGTMACAGPSTASHDGVGLVLTNGKIVTVDDALPEAEAVAISGDRIIAVGTSSEIDAMIGEDTEVVDLEGRLAIPSFIEGHGHYVRLGESKTILDLTVATSWQDMVDIVAEAVASAPPGAWIEGAGWHQEKWASTPAGSVEGVPTHRSMTAVSPENPVMLSHASGHAAFANLMAMDMAGIDEDTADPIGGTIVRGNNGEATGLLRENADALVFDVIAEAKAKRSEEEQWDEFVRYVQLAGEEALSKGVTTFHSAGPNFETIDALKRLADEGALPIRLYLMVRNESNESMRARLSDYYMVGYGDNHLTVRSIKRQIDGALGSHGAWMLDEYEDLETIGLTVEDPDDIAETAAIAFEQGWQLNTHAIGD
;
A
#
# COMPACT_ATOMS: atom_id res chain seq x y z
N MET A 1 83.33 0.32 -24.76
CA MET A 1 82.42 1.45 -25.11
C MET A 1 81.22 1.37 -24.26
N LYS A 2 81.09 2.26 -23.27
CA LYS A 2 79.95 2.31 -22.28
C LYS A 2 78.76 3.03 -22.88
N ARG A 3 77.59 2.47 -22.76
CA ARG A 3 76.33 3.19 -22.95
C ARG A 3 75.64 3.35 -21.61
N MET A 4 75.48 4.60 -21.22
CA MET A 4 74.75 5.06 -20.05
C MET A 4 73.23 4.85 -20.22
N GLY A 5 72.60 4.19 -19.25
CA GLY A 5 71.16 4.09 -19.14
C GLY A 5 70.56 5.36 -18.54
N ARG A 6 69.48 5.87 -19.14
CA ARG A 6 68.68 6.96 -18.61
C ARG A 6 67.68 6.38 -17.62
N GLY A 7 67.83 6.75 -16.35
CA GLY A 7 66.79 6.49 -15.34
C GLY A 7 65.55 7.41 -15.53
N SER A 8 64.38 6.84 -15.68
CA SER A 8 63.12 7.57 -15.62
C SER A 8 62.73 7.72 -14.15
N MET A 9 62.64 8.95 -13.73
CA MET A 9 62.16 9.34 -12.42
C MET A 9 60.62 9.36 -12.48
N VAL A 10 59.98 8.42 -11.80
CA VAL A 10 58.53 8.42 -11.62
C VAL A 10 58.22 9.36 -10.47
N ALA A 11 57.62 10.50 -10.76
CA ALA A 11 57.09 11.40 -9.74
C ALA A 11 55.81 10.83 -9.18
N LEU A 12 55.83 10.42 -7.92
CA LEU A 12 54.67 10.01 -7.14
C LEU A 12 53.91 11.28 -6.74
N VAL A 13 52.79 11.58 -7.43
CA VAL A 13 51.89 12.65 -7.01
C VAL A 13 51.06 12.10 -5.86
N CYS A 14 51.41 12.45 -4.62
CA CYS A 14 50.57 12.26 -3.44
C CYS A 14 49.39 13.22 -3.52
N GLY A 15 48.26 12.76 -4.06
CA GLY A 15 46.97 13.47 -3.97
C GLY A 15 46.51 13.45 -2.52
N THR A 16 46.53 14.59 -1.85
CA THR A 16 45.87 14.78 -0.57
C THR A 16 44.36 14.68 -0.79
N MET A 17 43.77 13.54 -0.44
CA MET A 17 42.33 13.45 -0.24
C MET A 17 41.98 14.39 0.91
N ALA A 18 41.41 15.55 0.59
CA ALA A 18 40.71 16.38 1.55
C ALA A 18 39.49 15.60 2.01
N CYS A 19 39.47 15.11 3.24
CA CYS A 19 38.27 14.70 3.92
C CYS A 19 37.33 15.92 3.91
N ALA A 20 36.27 15.86 3.13
CA ALA A 20 35.15 16.77 3.30
C ALA A 20 34.65 16.56 4.74
N GLY A 21 34.90 17.50 5.61
CA GLY A 21 34.30 17.56 6.93
C GLY A 21 32.76 17.60 6.79
N PRO A 22 32.04 17.23 7.84
CA PRO A 22 30.57 17.30 7.80
C PRO A 22 30.18 18.73 7.39
N SER A 23 29.34 18.83 6.38
CA SER A 23 28.71 20.07 5.97
C SER A 23 28.03 20.66 7.21
N THR A 24 28.52 21.79 7.71
CA THR A 24 27.80 22.59 8.69
C THR A 24 26.62 23.19 7.95
N ALA A 25 25.51 22.45 7.85
CA ALA A 25 24.22 23.06 7.65
C ALA A 25 24.06 24.08 8.77
N SER A 26 23.85 25.34 8.43
CA SER A 26 23.42 26.36 9.37
C SER A 26 22.12 25.84 9.99
N HIS A 27 22.19 25.35 11.23
CA HIS A 27 20.98 25.03 11.98
C HIS A 27 20.31 26.40 12.25
N ASP A 28 19.27 26.68 11.51
CA ASP A 28 18.25 27.60 11.98
C ASP A 28 17.90 27.14 13.39
N GLY A 29 17.66 28.08 14.32
CA GLY A 29 17.52 27.76 15.75
C GLY A 29 16.53 26.62 16.05
N VAL A 30 16.52 26.12 17.27
CA VAL A 30 15.56 25.12 17.72
C VAL A 30 14.14 25.65 17.53
N GLY A 31 13.36 25.02 16.67
CA GLY A 31 11.99 25.43 16.37
C GLY A 31 10.96 24.85 17.35
N LEU A 32 11.21 23.64 17.87
CA LEU A 32 10.30 22.94 18.77
C LEU A 32 11.07 22.15 19.83
N VAL A 33 10.59 22.24 21.07
CA VAL A 33 11.06 21.42 22.21
C VAL A 33 9.89 20.69 22.83
N LEU A 34 10.03 19.36 22.99
CA LEU A 34 9.16 18.56 23.84
C LEU A 34 9.87 18.35 25.17
N THR A 35 9.27 18.75 26.30
CA THR A 35 9.88 18.70 27.63
C THR A 35 8.93 18.12 28.68
N ASN A 36 9.46 17.83 29.88
CA ASN A 36 8.68 17.32 31.02
C ASN A 36 7.86 16.08 30.70
N GLY A 37 8.48 15.09 29.97
CA GLY A 37 7.85 13.84 29.63
C GLY A 37 8.76 12.65 29.85
N LYS A 38 8.22 11.46 29.61
CA LYS A 38 8.99 10.23 29.46
C LYS A 38 9.23 9.96 27.97
N ILE A 39 10.44 10.19 27.50
CA ILE A 39 10.83 9.93 26.10
C ILE A 39 11.46 8.55 26.02
N VAL A 40 10.83 7.60 25.30
CA VAL A 40 11.45 6.31 24.96
C VAL A 40 12.04 6.41 23.56
N THR A 41 13.36 6.28 23.46
CA THR A 41 14.08 6.59 22.22
C THR A 41 14.20 5.39 21.27
N VAL A 42 14.04 4.17 21.81
CA VAL A 42 14.33 2.89 21.09
C VAL A 42 15.81 2.80 20.68
N ASP A 43 16.69 3.52 21.38
CA ASP A 43 18.16 3.46 21.24
C ASP A 43 18.73 2.79 22.50
N ASP A 44 19.40 1.66 22.36
CA ASP A 44 20.00 0.91 23.47
C ASP A 44 21.04 1.74 24.26
N ALA A 45 21.69 2.72 23.61
CA ALA A 45 22.68 3.57 24.25
C ALA A 45 22.04 4.68 25.11
N LEU A 46 20.81 5.09 24.80
CA LEU A 46 20.03 6.10 25.51
C LEU A 46 18.54 5.72 25.53
N PRO A 47 18.12 4.65 26.23
CA PRO A 47 16.77 4.10 26.09
C PRO A 47 15.66 5.04 26.59
N GLU A 48 15.97 5.95 27.50
CA GLU A 48 15.02 6.93 28.04
C GLU A 48 15.66 8.32 28.11
N ALA A 49 14.87 9.36 27.84
CA ALA A 49 15.20 10.76 27.98
C ALA A 49 14.03 11.55 28.55
N GLU A 50 14.23 12.84 28.86
CA GLU A 50 13.20 13.72 29.44
C GLU A 50 12.72 14.78 28.45
N ALA A 51 13.54 15.09 27.43
CA ALA A 51 13.23 16.14 26.46
C ALA A 51 13.87 15.88 25.09
N VAL A 52 13.30 16.50 24.06
CA VAL A 52 13.75 16.45 22.66
C VAL A 52 13.75 17.85 22.07
N ALA A 53 14.83 18.23 21.37
CA ALA A 53 14.90 19.45 20.57
C ALA A 53 14.84 19.12 19.07
N ILE A 54 14.03 19.89 18.34
CA ILE A 54 13.73 19.71 16.92
C ILE A 54 14.01 21.02 16.18
N SER A 55 14.67 20.92 15.02
CA SER A 55 14.88 22.02 14.07
C SER A 55 14.38 21.58 12.69
N GLY A 56 13.38 22.29 12.16
CA GLY A 56 12.71 21.87 10.93
C GLY A 56 12.13 20.46 11.05
N ASP A 57 12.58 19.54 10.20
CA ASP A 57 12.16 18.14 10.16
C ASP A 57 13.11 17.18 10.92
N ARG A 58 14.08 17.72 11.70
CA ARG A 58 15.14 16.94 12.34
C ARG A 58 15.14 17.01 13.85
N ILE A 59 15.24 15.86 14.50
CA ILE A 59 15.63 15.78 15.90
C ILE A 59 17.11 16.13 15.98
N ILE A 60 17.45 17.20 16.71
CA ILE A 60 18.82 17.69 16.84
C ILE A 60 19.46 17.38 18.19
N ALA A 61 18.65 17.15 19.22
CA ALA A 61 19.12 16.69 20.52
C ALA A 61 18.03 15.91 21.27
N VAL A 62 18.48 14.94 22.07
CA VAL A 62 17.66 14.14 22.98
C VAL A 62 18.46 14.02 24.29
N GLY A 63 17.81 14.30 25.43
CA GLY A 63 18.53 14.27 26.70
C GLY A 63 17.67 14.64 27.92
N THR A 64 18.31 15.14 28.96
CA THR A 64 17.61 15.63 30.13
C THR A 64 16.92 16.98 29.85
N SER A 65 15.89 17.29 30.60
CA SER A 65 15.21 18.60 30.49
C SER A 65 16.20 19.78 30.62
N SER A 66 17.16 19.68 31.54
CA SER A 66 18.16 20.77 31.73
C SER A 66 19.08 20.99 30.54
N GLU A 67 19.44 19.92 29.80
CA GLU A 67 20.28 20.00 28.61
C GLU A 67 19.52 20.63 27.44
N ILE A 68 18.27 20.24 27.26
CA ILE A 68 17.43 20.71 26.17
C ILE A 68 16.87 22.11 26.40
N ASP A 69 16.49 22.45 27.66
CA ASP A 69 16.02 23.78 28.03
C ASP A 69 17.07 24.87 27.73
N ALA A 70 18.37 24.52 27.81
CA ALA A 70 19.45 25.45 27.47
C ALA A 70 19.51 25.77 25.95
N MET A 71 18.77 25.06 25.13
CA MET A 71 18.69 25.24 23.67
C MET A 71 17.48 26.08 23.24
N ILE A 72 16.57 26.40 24.18
CA ILE A 72 15.35 27.17 23.91
C ILE A 72 15.72 28.62 23.59
N GLY A 73 15.29 29.12 22.42
CA GLY A 73 15.40 30.48 21.97
C GLY A 73 14.07 31.24 22.05
N GLU A 74 14.09 32.53 21.63
CA GLU A 74 12.88 33.38 21.67
C GLU A 74 11.74 32.84 20.75
N ASP A 75 12.08 32.21 19.65
CA ASP A 75 11.13 31.71 18.66
C ASP A 75 10.85 30.20 18.82
N THR A 76 11.37 29.53 19.85
CA THR A 76 11.18 28.12 20.10
C THR A 76 9.79 27.85 20.68
N GLU A 77 9.00 27.02 19.99
CA GLU A 77 7.78 26.45 20.55
C GLU A 77 8.14 25.39 21.60
N VAL A 78 7.53 25.48 22.80
CA VAL A 78 7.75 24.50 23.86
C VAL A 78 6.45 23.79 24.20
N VAL A 79 6.45 22.46 24.02
CA VAL A 79 5.34 21.58 24.37
C VAL A 79 5.67 20.88 25.69
N ASP A 80 4.92 21.21 26.76
CA ASP A 80 4.97 20.49 28.03
C ASP A 80 4.18 19.16 27.89
N LEU A 81 4.88 18.04 27.99
CA LEU A 81 4.27 16.73 27.92
C LEU A 81 3.51 16.34 29.21
N GLU A 82 3.61 17.11 30.29
CA GLU A 82 2.92 16.85 31.56
C GLU A 82 3.15 15.44 32.10
N GLY A 83 4.34 14.90 31.93
CA GLY A 83 4.70 13.52 32.30
C GLY A 83 4.22 12.44 31.34
N ARG A 84 3.63 12.83 30.20
CA ARG A 84 3.17 11.85 29.19
C ARG A 84 4.34 11.17 28.49
N LEU A 85 4.06 9.98 27.96
CA LEU A 85 4.98 9.22 27.12
C LEU A 85 5.10 9.83 25.73
N ALA A 86 6.35 10.00 25.26
CA ALA A 86 6.64 10.22 23.85
C ALA A 86 7.51 9.07 23.31
N ILE A 87 7.18 8.60 22.12
CA ILE A 87 7.88 7.53 21.40
C ILE A 87 8.10 7.94 19.95
N PRO A 88 9.07 7.35 19.22
CA PRO A 88 9.09 7.43 17.79
C PRO A 88 7.76 6.93 17.21
N SER A 89 7.23 7.62 16.22
CA SER A 89 5.99 7.20 15.56
C SER A 89 6.14 5.87 14.83
N PHE A 90 5.01 5.23 14.56
CA PHE A 90 4.99 3.92 13.91
C PHE A 90 5.23 4.05 12.40
N ILE A 91 5.80 2.96 11.85
CA ILE A 91 5.96 2.74 10.42
C ILE A 91 5.04 1.56 10.04
N GLU A 92 4.09 1.81 9.14
CA GLU A 92 3.37 0.71 8.49
C GLU A 92 4.30 0.06 7.47
N GLY A 93 4.68 -1.18 7.69
CA GLY A 93 5.69 -1.88 6.87
C GLY A 93 5.13 -2.48 5.58
N HIS A 94 3.82 -2.68 5.47
CA HIS A 94 3.18 -3.29 4.30
C HIS A 94 1.68 -2.98 4.25
N GLY A 95 1.31 -2.04 3.42
CA GLY A 95 -0.09 -1.74 3.14
C GLY A 95 -0.28 -1.20 1.72
N HIS A 96 -1.49 -0.70 1.43
CA HIS A 96 -1.88 -0.13 0.15
C HIS A 96 -2.46 1.26 0.39
N TYR A 97 -1.59 2.28 0.39
CA TYR A 97 -1.92 3.61 0.89
C TYR A 97 -3.11 4.27 0.20
N VAL A 98 -3.11 4.33 -1.14
CA VAL A 98 -4.24 4.93 -1.89
C VAL A 98 -5.52 4.14 -1.69
N ARG A 99 -5.44 2.80 -1.69
CA ARG A 99 -6.61 1.93 -1.43
C ARG A 99 -7.15 2.07 -0.01
N LEU A 100 -6.31 2.36 0.98
CA LEU A 100 -6.76 2.69 2.33
C LEU A 100 -7.66 3.94 2.32
N GLY A 101 -7.26 4.99 1.58
CA GLY A 101 -8.08 6.18 1.43
C GLY A 101 -9.37 5.94 0.64
N GLU A 102 -9.28 5.20 -0.46
CA GLU A 102 -10.44 4.77 -1.23
C GLU A 102 -11.44 4.01 -0.36
N SER A 103 -10.97 3.09 0.49
CA SER A 103 -11.83 2.32 1.41
C SER A 103 -12.64 3.17 2.39
N LYS A 104 -12.25 4.44 2.61
CA LYS A 104 -13.02 5.39 3.43
C LYS A 104 -14.15 6.07 2.66
N THR A 105 -14.23 5.86 1.36
CA THR A 105 -15.27 6.45 0.49
C THR A 105 -16.30 5.43 0.00
N ILE A 106 -16.09 4.15 0.31
CA ILE A 106 -16.97 3.03 -0.04
C ILE A 106 -17.56 2.41 1.23
N LEU A 107 -18.45 1.43 1.09
CA LEU A 107 -19.11 0.78 2.23
C LEU A 107 -18.09 0.03 3.10
N ASP A 108 -18.11 0.33 4.40
CA ASP A 108 -17.33 -0.41 5.39
C ASP A 108 -18.05 -1.70 5.76
N LEU A 109 -17.55 -2.83 5.25
CA LEU A 109 -18.07 -4.17 5.51
C LEU A 109 -17.30 -4.89 6.63
N THR A 110 -16.34 -4.21 7.27
CA THR A 110 -15.60 -4.78 8.42
C THR A 110 -16.50 -5.02 9.62
N VAL A 111 -17.62 -4.33 9.68
CA VAL A 111 -18.63 -4.42 10.75
C VAL A 111 -19.62 -5.59 10.55
N ALA A 112 -19.68 -6.18 9.36
CA ALA A 112 -20.61 -7.26 9.03
C ALA A 112 -20.21 -8.57 9.75
N THR A 113 -21.12 -9.12 10.52
CA THR A 113 -20.97 -10.39 11.26
C THR A 113 -21.81 -11.53 10.70
N SER A 114 -22.53 -11.26 9.60
CA SER A 114 -23.30 -12.22 8.82
C SER A 114 -23.40 -11.78 7.35
N TRP A 115 -23.76 -12.72 6.50
CA TRP A 115 -24.14 -12.39 5.11
C TRP A 115 -25.32 -11.43 5.05
N GLN A 116 -26.31 -11.57 5.96
CA GLN A 116 -27.46 -10.70 5.97
C GLN A 116 -27.07 -9.26 6.30
N ASP A 117 -26.12 -9.02 7.20
CA ASP A 117 -25.61 -7.67 7.48
C ASP A 117 -25.05 -7.02 6.20
N MET A 118 -24.30 -7.78 5.37
CA MET A 118 -23.81 -7.28 4.09
C MET A 118 -24.95 -6.90 3.14
N VAL A 119 -25.99 -7.74 3.04
CA VAL A 119 -27.16 -7.47 2.19
C VAL A 119 -27.88 -6.22 2.69
N ASP A 120 -28.04 -6.06 4.00
CA ASP A 120 -28.74 -4.91 4.60
C ASP A 120 -27.95 -3.60 4.39
N ILE A 121 -26.61 -3.63 4.57
CA ILE A 121 -25.73 -2.47 4.30
C ILE A 121 -25.84 -2.04 2.83
N VAL A 122 -25.83 -2.99 1.89
CA VAL A 122 -25.96 -2.69 0.47
C VAL A 122 -27.38 -2.16 0.17
N ALA A 123 -28.43 -2.74 0.76
CA ALA A 123 -29.81 -2.27 0.57
C ALA A 123 -29.99 -0.81 1.03
N GLU A 124 -29.38 -0.43 2.16
CA GLU A 124 -29.39 0.97 2.64
C GLU A 124 -28.69 1.92 1.66
N ALA A 125 -27.52 1.51 1.14
CA ALA A 125 -26.78 2.30 0.15
C ALA A 125 -27.59 2.48 -1.15
N VAL A 126 -28.18 1.40 -1.66
CA VAL A 126 -29.02 1.41 -2.88
C VAL A 126 -30.21 2.34 -2.73
N ALA A 127 -30.83 2.41 -1.54
CA ALA A 127 -32.01 3.28 -1.29
C ALA A 127 -31.72 4.77 -1.55
N SER A 128 -30.45 5.19 -1.50
CA SER A 128 -30.01 6.57 -1.74
C SER A 128 -29.26 6.77 -3.06
N ALA A 129 -28.90 5.68 -3.73
CA ALA A 129 -28.12 5.73 -4.97
C ALA A 129 -29.01 5.89 -6.21
N PRO A 130 -28.62 6.68 -7.21
CA PRO A 130 -29.32 6.69 -8.49
C PRO A 130 -29.16 5.35 -9.23
N PRO A 131 -30.15 4.94 -10.06
CA PRO A 131 -30.02 3.75 -10.89
C PRO A 131 -28.75 3.78 -11.75
N GLY A 132 -28.07 2.64 -11.84
CA GLY A 132 -26.81 2.50 -12.58
C GLY A 132 -25.56 2.96 -11.82
N ALA A 133 -25.71 3.60 -10.66
CA ALA A 133 -24.54 3.93 -9.83
C ALA A 133 -23.93 2.66 -9.22
N TRP A 134 -22.60 2.57 -9.26
CA TRP A 134 -21.88 1.51 -8.61
C TRP A 134 -22.00 1.60 -7.08
N ILE A 135 -22.23 0.45 -6.45
CA ILE A 135 -22.15 0.28 -5.00
C ILE A 135 -20.87 -0.51 -4.71
N GLU A 136 -19.85 0.18 -4.24
CA GLU A 136 -18.58 -0.41 -3.89
C GLU A 136 -18.47 -0.56 -2.37
N GLY A 137 -17.85 -1.65 -1.89
CA GLY A 137 -17.61 -1.90 -0.46
C GLY A 137 -16.37 -2.76 -0.25
N ALA A 138 -15.82 -2.74 0.98
CA ALA A 138 -14.65 -3.53 1.30
C ALA A 138 -14.64 -4.02 2.76
N GLY A 139 -13.88 -5.10 3.01
CA GLY A 139 -13.56 -5.52 4.37
C GLY A 139 -14.42 -6.67 4.91
N TRP A 140 -15.30 -7.27 4.12
CA TRP A 140 -16.03 -8.46 4.54
C TRP A 140 -15.10 -9.68 4.64
N HIS A 141 -15.46 -10.61 5.55
CA HIS A 141 -14.75 -11.88 5.72
C HIS A 141 -15.70 -12.94 6.27
N GLN A 142 -15.83 -14.06 5.58
CA GLN A 142 -16.77 -15.14 5.94
C GLN A 142 -16.47 -15.77 7.32
N GLU A 143 -15.22 -15.76 7.76
CA GLU A 143 -14.83 -16.29 9.08
C GLU A 143 -15.37 -15.45 10.26
N LYS A 144 -15.86 -14.23 10.00
CA LYS A 144 -16.55 -13.42 11.01
C LYS A 144 -18.02 -13.79 11.17
N TRP A 145 -18.58 -14.58 10.25
CA TRP A 145 -19.99 -14.91 10.27
C TRP A 145 -20.28 -15.99 11.31
N ALA A 146 -21.34 -15.81 12.08
CA ALA A 146 -21.76 -16.73 13.12
C ALA A 146 -22.08 -18.16 12.60
N SER A 147 -22.43 -18.26 11.31
CA SER A 147 -22.65 -19.54 10.62
C SER A 147 -22.59 -19.34 9.11
N THR A 148 -22.16 -20.39 8.41
CA THR A 148 -22.23 -20.43 6.95
C THR A 148 -23.68 -20.47 6.49
N PRO A 149 -24.16 -19.53 5.64
CA PRO A 149 -25.53 -19.52 5.15
C PRO A 149 -25.88 -20.75 4.32
N ALA A 150 -27.12 -21.20 4.40
CA ALA A 150 -27.56 -22.36 3.62
C ALA A 150 -27.50 -22.08 2.11
N GLY A 151 -27.04 -23.05 1.34
CA GLY A 151 -26.88 -22.93 -0.12
C GLY A 151 -25.64 -22.16 -0.56
N SER A 152 -24.71 -21.92 0.36
CA SER A 152 -23.39 -21.37 0.02
C SER A 152 -22.59 -22.31 -0.87
N VAL A 153 -21.78 -21.73 -1.75
CA VAL A 153 -20.72 -22.37 -2.49
C VAL A 153 -19.41 -21.87 -1.92
N GLU A 154 -18.53 -22.76 -1.49
CA GLU A 154 -17.25 -22.39 -0.86
C GLU A 154 -17.40 -21.39 0.30
N GLY A 155 -18.41 -21.60 1.13
CA GLY A 155 -18.67 -20.77 2.31
C GLY A 155 -19.39 -19.44 2.06
N VAL A 156 -19.60 -19.05 0.80
CA VAL A 156 -20.23 -17.77 0.42
C VAL A 156 -21.56 -18.02 -0.31
N PRO A 157 -22.66 -17.33 0.03
CA PRO A 157 -23.91 -17.40 -0.72
C PRO A 157 -23.77 -16.95 -2.17
N THR A 158 -24.67 -17.39 -3.03
CA THR A 158 -24.72 -16.90 -4.41
C THR A 158 -25.25 -15.46 -4.49
N HIS A 159 -25.01 -14.79 -5.62
CA HIS A 159 -25.37 -13.39 -5.86
C HIS A 159 -26.87 -13.05 -5.66
N ARG A 160 -27.78 -14.04 -5.59
CA ARG A 160 -29.24 -13.87 -5.69
C ARG A 160 -29.83 -12.93 -4.66
N SER A 161 -29.43 -13.05 -3.38
CA SER A 161 -29.93 -12.15 -2.32
C SER A 161 -29.40 -10.72 -2.48
N MET A 162 -28.15 -10.57 -2.88
CA MET A 162 -27.55 -9.28 -3.18
C MET A 162 -28.21 -8.62 -4.39
N THR A 163 -28.40 -9.37 -5.48
CA THR A 163 -29.10 -8.91 -6.69
C THR A 163 -30.54 -8.49 -6.39
N ALA A 164 -31.23 -9.17 -5.47
CA ALA A 164 -32.62 -8.85 -5.11
C ALA A 164 -32.75 -7.47 -4.45
N VAL A 165 -31.74 -7.00 -3.70
CA VAL A 165 -31.74 -5.67 -3.05
C VAL A 165 -31.08 -4.59 -3.91
N SER A 166 -30.41 -4.96 -4.99
CA SER A 166 -29.72 -4.03 -5.90
C SER A 166 -30.04 -4.30 -7.38
N PRO A 167 -31.34 -4.33 -7.78
CA PRO A 167 -31.73 -4.75 -9.13
C PRO A 167 -31.32 -3.75 -10.22
N GLU A 168 -31.09 -2.48 -9.88
CA GLU A 168 -30.72 -1.41 -10.81
C GLU A 168 -29.35 -0.81 -10.53
N ASN A 169 -28.57 -1.40 -9.60
CA ASN A 169 -27.24 -0.93 -9.24
C ASN A 169 -26.22 -2.07 -9.31
N PRO A 170 -25.11 -1.91 -10.04
CA PRO A 170 -24.01 -2.87 -9.98
C PRO A 170 -23.33 -2.80 -8.61
N VAL A 171 -23.01 -3.96 -8.03
CA VAL A 171 -22.39 -4.09 -6.70
C VAL A 171 -21.08 -4.84 -6.82
N MET A 172 -20.02 -4.29 -6.20
CA MET A 172 -18.70 -4.92 -6.07
C MET A 172 -18.18 -4.77 -4.65
N LEU A 173 -17.96 -5.90 -3.96
CA LEU A 173 -17.59 -5.95 -2.55
C LEU A 173 -16.25 -6.68 -2.39
N SER A 174 -15.19 -5.95 -2.07
CA SER A 174 -13.85 -6.52 -1.86
C SER A 174 -13.74 -7.26 -0.54
N HIS A 175 -13.18 -8.45 -0.56
CA HIS A 175 -12.87 -9.22 0.63
C HIS A 175 -11.73 -8.57 1.44
N ALA A 176 -11.71 -8.79 2.75
CA ALA A 176 -10.71 -8.20 3.67
C ALA A 176 -9.26 -8.59 3.33
N SER A 177 -9.04 -9.76 2.73
CA SER A 177 -7.70 -10.19 2.30
C SER A 177 -7.19 -9.43 1.08
N GLY A 178 -8.08 -8.80 0.27
CA GLY A 178 -7.73 -8.24 -1.03
C GLY A 178 -7.49 -9.28 -2.14
N HIS A 179 -7.84 -10.56 -1.88
CA HIS A 179 -7.64 -11.69 -2.79
C HIS A 179 -8.95 -12.33 -3.28
N ALA A 180 -10.07 -11.71 -3.01
CA ALA A 180 -11.38 -12.09 -3.52
C ALA A 180 -12.30 -10.88 -3.53
N ALA A 181 -13.34 -10.96 -4.33
CA ALA A 181 -14.42 -9.98 -4.33
C ALA A 181 -15.76 -10.66 -4.64
N PHE A 182 -16.85 -9.97 -4.32
CA PHE A 182 -18.19 -10.44 -4.58
C PHE A 182 -18.94 -9.43 -5.46
N ALA A 183 -19.50 -9.93 -6.57
CA ALA A 183 -20.27 -9.15 -7.54
C ALA A 183 -21.73 -9.60 -7.56
N ASN A 184 -22.67 -8.66 -7.70
CA ASN A 184 -24.08 -9.00 -8.01
C ASN A 184 -24.24 -9.34 -9.50
N LEU A 185 -25.42 -9.80 -9.90
CA LEU A 185 -25.69 -10.18 -11.30
C LEU A 185 -25.44 -9.02 -12.27
N MET A 186 -25.88 -7.79 -11.93
CA MET A 186 -25.68 -6.63 -12.79
C MET A 186 -24.22 -6.30 -13.03
N ALA A 187 -23.38 -6.39 -12.00
CA ALA A 187 -21.94 -6.18 -12.14
C ALA A 187 -21.28 -7.27 -12.99
N MET A 188 -21.69 -8.54 -12.82
CA MET A 188 -21.22 -9.64 -13.65
C MET A 188 -21.65 -9.49 -15.11
N ASP A 189 -22.91 -9.13 -15.37
CA ASP A 189 -23.42 -8.89 -16.73
C ASP A 189 -22.65 -7.76 -17.42
N MET A 190 -22.35 -6.66 -16.71
CA MET A 190 -21.54 -5.55 -17.24
C MET A 190 -20.12 -5.96 -17.56
N ALA A 191 -19.55 -6.91 -16.82
CA ALA A 191 -18.22 -7.48 -17.04
C ALA A 191 -18.22 -8.63 -18.08
N GLY A 192 -19.39 -9.01 -18.61
CA GLY A 192 -19.51 -10.12 -19.57
C GLY A 192 -19.26 -11.49 -18.94
N ILE A 193 -19.48 -11.61 -17.63
CA ILE A 193 -19.32 -12.88 -16.89
C ILE A 193 -20.60 -13.69 -17.00
N ASP A 194 -20.54 -14.80 -17.71
CA ASP A 194 -21.62 -15.77 -17.90
C ASP A 194 -21.17 -17.20 -17.60
N GLU A 195 -22.00 -18.20 -17.96
CA GLU A 195 -21.71 -19.62 -17.74
C GLU A 195 -20.56 -20.15 -18.61
N ASP A 196 -20.30 -19.51 -19.76
CA ASP A 196 -19.28 -19.90 -20.73
C ASP A 196 -17.95 -19.12 -20.55
N THR A 197 -17.92 -18.09 -19.71
CA THR A 197 -16.72 -17.26 -19.46
C THR A 197 -15.63 -18.10 -18.82
N ALA A 198 -14.47 -18.23 -19.48
CA ALA A 198 -13.33 -18.95 -18.93
C ALA A 198 -12.70 -18.21 -17.74
N ASP A 199 -12.14 -18.96 -16.80
CA ASP A 199 -11.33 -18.39 -15.73
C ASP A 199 -10.10 -17.67 -16.32
N PRO A 200 -9.81 -16.44 -15.89
CA PRO A 200 -8.60 -15.76 -16.30
C PRO A 200 -7.36 -16.41 -15.69
N ILE A 201 -6.20 -16.19 -16.30
CA ILE A 201 -4.93 -16.67 -15.75
C ILE A 201 -4.72 -16.10 -14.35
N GLY A 202 -4.46 -16.98 -13.38
CA GLY A 202 -4.26 -16.57 -11.99
C GLY A 202 -5.55 -16.10 -11.28
N GLY A 203 -6.73 -16.52 -11.74
CA GLY A 203 -8.00 -16.19 -11.09
C GLY A 203 -9.05 -17.28 -11.28
N THR A 204 -10.08 -17.28 -10.44
CA THR A 204 -11.19 -18.25 -10.48
C THR A 204 -12.54 -17.55 -10.36
N ILE A 205 -13.43 -17.79 -11.31
CA ILE A 205 -14.85 -17.45 -11.23
C ILE A 205 -15.55 -18.62 -10.52
N VAL A 206 -15.93 -18.43 -9.26
CA VAL A 206 -16.57 -19.50 -8.48
C VAL A 206 -17.95 -19.81 -9.04
N ARG A 207 -18.20 -21.10 -9.33
CA ARG A 207 -19.41 -21.58 -10.00
C ARG A 207 -20.20 -22.55 -9.12
N GLY A 208 -21.51 -22.48 -9.24
CA GLY A 208 -22.40 -23.48 -8.65
C GLY A 208 -22.39 -24.79 -9.43
N ASN A 209 -23.04 -25.82 -8.86
CA ASN A 209 -23.18 -27.14 -9.51
C ASN A 209 -23.89 -27.11 -10.87
N ASN A 210 -24.59 -26.05 -11.20
CA ASN A 210 -25.26 -25.83 -12.47
C ASN A 210 -24.40 -25.05 -13.50
N GLY A 211 -23.15 -24.70 -13.16
CA GLY A 211 -22.25 -23.92 -13.99
C GLY A 211 -22.41 -22.39 -13.88
N GLU A 212 -23.48 -21.91 -13.23
CA GLU A 212 -23.75 -20.47 -13.05
C GLU A 212 -22.71 -19.82 -12.13
N ALA A 213 -22.19 -18.64 -12.51
CA ALA A 213 -21.29 -17.86 -11.67
C ALA A 213 -22.01 -17.45 -10.36
N THR A 214 -21.36 -17.67 -9.22
CA THR A 214 -21.98 -17.44 -7.91
C THR A 214 -21.95 -15.96 -7.49
N GLY A 215 -21.08 -15.16 -8.10
CA GLY A 215 -20.73 -13.81 -7.70
C GLY A 215 -19.40 -13.72 -6.96
N LEU A 216 -18.89 -14.83 -6.43
CA LEU A 216 -17.56 -14.87 -5.81
C LEU A 216 -16.48 -14.98 -6.89
N LEU A 217 -15.56 -14.03 -6.89
CA LEU A 217 -14.42 -13.91 -7.80
C LEU A 217 -13.14 -13.96 -6.97
N ARG A 218 -12.21 -14.84 -7.33
CA ARG A 218 -10.94 -15.00 -6.62
C ARG A 218 -9.77 -14.50 -7.46
N GLU A 219 -8.81 -13.89 -6.79
CA GLU A 219 -7.56 -13.40 -7.36
C GLU A 219 -7.83 -12.59 -8.64
N ASN A 220 -7.12 -12.83 -9.73
CA ASN A 220 -7.26 -12.07 -10.97
C ASN A 220 -8.67 -12.12 -11.61
N ALA A 221 -9.59 -12.96 -11.11
CA ALA A 221 -10.95 -12.98 -11.62
C ALA A 221 -11.74 -11.71 -11.23
N ASP A 222 -11.40 -11.06 -10.12
CA ASP A 222 -12.02 -9.81 -9.70
C ASP A 222 -11.70 -8.65 -10.66
N ALA A 223 -10.56 -8.70 -11.35
CA ALA A 223 -10.15 -7.72 -12.35
C ALA A 223 -11.18 -7.58 -13.48
N LEU A 224 -11.90 -8.63 -13.83
CA LEU A 224 -12.95 -8.57 -14.86
C LEU A 224 -14.01 -7.50 -14.55
N VAL A 225 -14.36 -7.32 -13.27
CA VAL A 225 -15.33 -6.31 -12.81
C VAL A 225 -14.63 -4.98 -12.49
N PHE A 226 -13.44 -5.01 -11.88
CA PHE A 226 -12.68 -3.79 -11.60
C PHE A 226 -12.31 -3.03 -12.86
N ASP A 227 -12.03 -3.70 -13.98
CA ASP A 227 -11.77 -3.06 -15.27
C ASP A 227 -13.00 -2.26 -15.76
N VAL A 228 -14.21 -2.79 -15.59
CA VAL A 228 -15.45 -2.06 -15.93
C VAL A 228 -15.65 -0.84 -15.04
N ILE A 229 -15.34 -0.95 -13.74
CA ILE A 229 -15.36 0.19 -12.81
C ILE A 229 -14.33 1.25 -13.24
N ALA A 230 -13.11 0.80 -13.55
CA ALA A 230 -12.03 1.69 -14.01
C ALA A 230 -12.39 2.41 -15.30
N GLU A 231 -12.99 1.72 -16.28
CA GLU A 231 -13.50 2.34 -17.51
C GLU A 231 -14.61 3.37 -17.24
N ALA A 232 -15.48 3.11 -16.27
CA ALA A 232 -16.51 4.07 -15.85
C ALA A 232 -15.90 5.30 -15.18
N LYS A 233 -14.91 5.10 -14.28
CA LYS A 233 -14.15 6.17 -13.62
C LYS A 233 -13.32 6.99 -14.64
N ALA A 234 -12.73 6.36 -15.65
CA ALA A 234 -11.95 7.02 -16.70
C ALA A 234 -12.76 7.96 -17.63
N LYS A 235 -14.08 7.83 -17.64
CA LYS A 235 -14.97 8.74 -18.41
C LYS A 235 -15.19 10.08 -17.71
N ARG A 236 -14.78 10.22 -16.45
CA ARG A 236 -14.82 11.48 -15.71
C ARG A 236 -13.72 12.42 -16.20
N SER A 237 -13.88 13.72 -15.94
CA SER A 237 -12.84 14.70 -16.28
C SER A 237 -11.54 14.45 -15.50
N GLU A 238 -10.41 14.90 -16.05
CA GLU A 238 -9.11 14.82 -15.36
C GLU A 238 -9.12 15.55 -14.01
N GLU A 239 -9.86 16.64 -13.89
CA GLU A 239 -10.03 17.40 -12.64
C GLU A 239 -10.76 16.55 -11.58
N GLU A 240 -11.88 15.92 -11.94
CA GLU A 240 -12.64 15.05 -11.02
C GLU A 240 -11.82 13.83 -10.58
N GLN A 241 -11.04 13.22 -11.49
CA GLN A 241 -10.16 12.10 -11.16
C GLN A 241 -9.03 12.55 -10.22
N TRP A 242 -8.45 13.74 -10.46
CA TRP A 242 -7.42 14.29 -9.62
C TRP A 242 -7.92 14.64 -8.21
N ASP A 243 -9.07 15.31 -8.10
CA ASP A 243 -9.68 15.67 -6.82
C ASP A 243 -10.02 14.44 -5.99
N GLU A 244 -10.52 13.37 -6.63
CA GLU A 244 -10.78 12.09 -5.97
C GLU A 244 -9.49 11.45 -5.48
N PHE A 245 -8.44 11.42 -6.31
CA PHE A 245 -7.13 10.88 -5.93
C PHE A 245 -6.53 11.63 -4.72
N VAL A 246 -6.57 12.97 -4.75
CA VAL A 246 -6.14 13.80 -3.63
C VAL A 246 -6.93 13.46 -2.37
N ARG A 247 -8.24 13.32 -2.49
CA ARG A 247 -9.10 12.92 -1.37
C ARG A 247 -8.69 11.57 -0.78
N TYR A 248 -8.39 10.58 -1.60
CA TYR A 248 -7.91 9.28 -1.13
C TYR A 248 -6.60 9.40 -0.36
N VAL A 249 -5.64 10.17 -0.88
CA VAL A 249 -4.34 10.40 -0.23
C VAL A 249 -4.54 11.07 1.14
N GLN A 250 -5.42 12.07 1.26
CA GLN A 250 -5.70 12.75 2.52
C GLN A 250 -6.40 11.83 3.54
N LEU A 251 -7.43 11.09 3.14
CA LEU A 251 -8.14 10.16 4.02
C LEU A 251 -7.23 9.03 4.53
N ALA A 252 -6.33 8.52 3.68
CA ALA A 252 -5.34 7.54 4.10
C ALA A 252 -4.36 8.12 5.13
N GLY A 253 -3.94 9.37 4.94
CA GLY A 253 -3.08 10.08 5.89
C GLY A 253 -3.77 10.32 7.23
N GLU A 254 -5.01 10.78 7.23
CA GLU A 254 -5.81 10.95 8.44
C GLU A 254 -5.96 9.63 9.22
N GLU A 255 -6.27 8.54 8.53
CA GLU A 255 -6.37 7.21 9.15
C GLU A 255 -5.04 6.76 9.74
N ALA A 256 -3.93 6.90 9.01
CA ALA A 256 -2.60 6.54 9.46
C ALA A 256 -2.19 7.37 10.70
N LEU A 257 -2.35 8.69 10.64
CA LEU A 257 -2.03 9.59 11.74
C LEU A 257 -2.88 9.32 12.99
N SER A 258 -4.17 8.97 12.83
CA SER A 258 -5.05 8.61 13.95
C SER A 258 -4.54 7.40 14.75
N LYS A 259 -3.65 6.60 14.16
CA LYS A 259 -3.02 5.41 14.75
C LYS A 259 -1.54 5.62 15.10
N GLY A 260 -1.04 6.87 14.98
CA GLY A 260 0.36 7.20 15.24
C GLY A 260 1.34 6.73 14.16
N VAL A 261 0.85 6.38 12.96
CA VAL A 261 1.66 6.00 11.80
C VAL A 261 2.02 7.26 11.02
N THR A 262 3.32 7.56 10.87
CA THR A 262 3.80 8.72 10.10
C THR A 262 4.66 8.35 8.89
N THR A 263 4.94 7.06 8.71
CA THR A 263 5.60 6.52 7.52
C THR A 263 4.84 5.29 7.07
N PHE A 264 4.51 5.20 5.79
CA PHE A 264 3.72 4.11 5.24
C PHE A 264 4.43 3.47 4.03
N HIS A 265 4.70 2.16 4.11
CA HIS A 265 5.24 1.39 3.00
C HIS A 265 4.07 0.89 2.14
N SER A 266 3.87 1.51 0.98
CA SER A 266 2.81 1.14 0.04
C SER A 266 3.30 0.12 -0.97
N ALA A 267 2.75 -1.09 -0.90
CA ALA A 267 3.12 -2.22 -1.73
C ALA A 267 2.19 -2.33 -2.96
N GLY A 268 2.22 -1.35 -3.86
CA GLY A 268 1.36 -1.53 -5.01
C GLY A 268 1.13 -0.40 -6.01
N PRO A 269 1.74 0.78 -5.92
CA PRO A 269 1.54 1.80 -6.95
C PRO A 269 2.26 1.41 -8.25
N ASN A 270 1.58 1.61 -9.39
CA ASN A 270 2.20 1.65 -10.72
C ASN A 270 2.88 3.00 -10.96
N PHE A 271 3.56 3.15 -12.09
CA PHE A 271 4.26 4.39 -12.41
C PHE A 271 3.34 5.61 -12.47
N GLU A 272 2.13 5.48 -12.97
CA GLU A 272 1.16 6.59 -13.03
C GLU A 272 0.78 7.07 -11.62
N THR A 273 0.50 6.16 -10.71
CA THR A 273 0.22 6.48 -9.31
C THR A 273 1.42 7.13 -8.62
N ILE A 274 2.65 6.67 -8.95
CA ILE A 274 3.88 7.27 -8.43
C ILE A 274 4.05 8.71 -8.94
N ASP A 275 3.76 8.98 -10.23
CA ASP A 275 3.79 10.32 -10.80
C ASP A 275 2.78 11.25 -10.10
N ALA A 276 1.56 10.75 -9.80
CA ALA A 276 0.56 11.50 -9.07
C ALA A 276 1.00 11.81 -7.62
N LEU A 277 1.57 10.83 -6.91
CA LEU A 277 2.11 11.04 -5.55
C LEU A 277 3.33 11.96 -5.55
N LYS A 278 4.17 11.89 -6.60
CA LYS A 278 5.30 12.79 -6.78
C LYS A 278 4.82 14.23 -6.96
N ARG A 279 3.76 14.47 -7.74
CA ARG A 279 3.14 15.79 -7.88
C ARG A 279 2.68 16.33 -6.52
N LEU A 280 2.05 15.51 -5.68
CA LEU A 280 1.66 15.92 -4.33
C LEU A 280 2.87 16.19 -3.42
N ALA A 281 3.97 15.46 -3.59
CA ALA A 281 5.22 15.74 -2.89
C ALA A 281 5.82 17.08 -3.32
N ASP A 282 5.80 17.42 -4.61
CA ASP A 282 6.24 18.72 -5.14
C ASP A 282 5.39 19.89 -4.60
N GLU A 283 4.11 19.64 -4.36
CA GLU A 283 3.15 20.60 -3.79
C GLU A 283 3.23 20.67 -2.24
N GLY A 284 4.03 19.81 -1.59
CA GLY A 284 4.08 19.69 -0.13
C GLY A 284 2.77 19.17 0.48
N ALA A 285 1.98 18.43 -0.29
CA ALA A 285 0.62 18.00 0.05
C ALA A 285 0.53 16.54 0.53
N LEU A 286 1.65 15.83 0.69
CA LEU A 286 1.65 14.49 1.30
C LEU A 286 1.52 14.62 2.82
N PRO A 287 0.48 14.02 3.46
CA PRO A 287 0.24 14.17 4.89
C PRO A 287 1.22 13.36 5.76
N ILE A 288 1.84 12.33 5.21
CA ILE A 288 2.82 11.45 5.86
C ILE A 288 3.92 11.04 4.88
N ARG A 289 4.98 10.43 5.38
CA ARG A 289 6.05 9.88 4.54
C ARG A 289 5.63 8.59 3.87
N LEU A 290 5.93 8.45 2.58
CA LEU A 290 5.62 7.25 1.79
C LEU A 290 6.89 6.56 1.30
N TYR A 291 6.96 5.26 1.49
CA TYR A 291 7.91 4.37 0.83
C TYR A 291 7.14 3.49 -0.15
N LEU A 292 7.43 3.63 -1.45
CA LEU A 292 6.65 3.00 -2.51
C LEU A 292 7.39 1.82 -3.13
N MET A 293 6.64 0.75 -3.38
CA MET A 293 7.10 -0.45 -4.09
C MET A 293 6.39 -0.51 -5.44
N VAL A 294 7.13 -0.32 -6.54
CA VAL A 294 6.58 -0.36 -7.90
C VAL A 294 5.89 -1.71 -8.16
N ARG A 295 4.65 -1.69 -8.61
CA ARG A 295 3.86 -2.87 -8.95
C ARG A 295 3.05 -2.66 -10.23
N ASN A 296 2.53 -3.76 -10.79
CA ASN A 296 1.68 -3.78 -11.99
C ASN A 296 2.37 -3.19 -13.24
N GLU A 297 3.68 -3.35 -13.32
CA GLU A 297 4.49 -2.98 -14.47
C GLU A 297 5.10 -4.24 -15.10
N SER A 298 5.15 -4.30 -16.43
CA SER A 298 5.83 -5.39 -17.13
C SER A 298 7.34 -5.32 -16.92
N ASN A 299 8.05 -6.44 -17.07
CA ASN A 299 9.51 -6.47 -17.04
C ASN A 299 10.13 -5.55 -18.11
N GLU A 300 9.51 -5.43 -19.29
CA GLU A 300 9.92 -4.50 -20.33
C GLU A 300 9.80 -3.04 -19.86
N SER A 301 8.64 -2.65 -19.31
CA SER A 301 8.40 -1.31 -18.74
C SER A 301 9.39 -0.99 -17.63
N MET A 302 9.64 -1.94 -16.72
CA MET A 302 10.61 -1.77 -15.64
C MET A 302 12.03 -1.59 -16.16
N ARG A 303 12.49 -2.39 -17.13
CA ARG A 303 13.83 -2.21 -17.73
C ARG A 303 14.01 -0.82 -18.34
N ALA A 304 12.98 -0.29 -18.96
CA ALA A 304 13.01 0.99 -19.63
C ALA A 304 12.92 2.20 -18.70
N ARG A 305 12.19 2.09 -17.58
CA ARG A 305 11.73 3.26 -16.83
C ARG A 305 12.14 3.31 -15.35
N LEU A 306 12.54 2.19 -14.71
CA LEU A 306 12.83 2.18 -13.26
C LEU A 306 13.86 3.24 -12.86
N SER A 307 14.88 3.51 -13.69
CA SER A 307 15.89 4.53 -13.40
C SER A 307 15.33 5.93 -13.21
N ASP A 308 14.18 6.24 -13.84
CA ASP A 308 13.54 7.55 -13.77
C ASP A 308 12.73 7.72 -12.46
N TYR A 309 12.43 6.60 -11.81
CA TYR A 309 11.61 6.55 -10.59
C TYR A 309 12.42 6.31 -9.31
N TYR A 310 13.73 6.03 -9.42
CA TYR A 310 14.55 5.82 -8.21
C TYR A 310 14.72 7.15 -7.47
N MET A 311 14.14 7.24 -6.30
CA MET A 311 14.27 8.43 -5.44
C MET A 311 14.29 8.05 -3.96
N VAL A 312 15.06 8.79 -3.16
CA VAL A 312 15.14 8.62 -1.71
C VAL A 312 15.00 9.99 -1.06
N GLY A 313 13.96 10.15 -0.24
CA GLY A 313 13.72 11.41 0.47
C GLY A 313 13.33 12.58 -0.44
N TYR A 314 12.67 12.32 -1.55
CA TYR A 314 12.13 13.35 -2.44
C TYR A 314 11.02 14.17 -1.75
N GLY A 315 10.88 15.46 -2.10
CA GLY A 315 9.83 16.33 -1.54
C GLY A 315 9.96 16.43 -0.01
N ASP A 316 11.00 17.06 0.49
CA ASP A 316 11.29 17.27 1.92
C ASP A 316 11.20 15.96 2.75
N ASN A 317 11.81 14.90 2.25
CA ASN A 317 11.83 13.55 2.84
C ASN A 317 10.45 12.86 2.94
N HIS A 318 9.47 13.26 2.14
CA HIS A 318 8.15 12.63 2.17
C HIS A 318 7.99 11.46 1.20
N LEU A 319 8.84 11.33 0.16
CA LEU A 319 8.67 10.28 -0.84
C LEU A 319 9.97 9.50 -1.09
N THR A 320 9.90 8.19 -0.97
CA THR A 320 10.97 7.25 -1.34
C THR A 320 10.42 6.16 -2.25
N VAL A 321 11.06 5.94 -3.39
CA VAL A 321 10.74 4.88 -4.36
C VAL A 321 12.04 4.15 -4.70
N ARG A 322 12.18 2.91 -4.24
CA ARG A 322 13.42 2.13 -4.44
C ARG A 322 13.22 0.63 -4.39
N SER A 323 11.98 0.18 -4.40
CA SER A 323 11.67 -1.24 -4.36
C SER A 323 10.56 -1.61 -5.34
N ILE A 324 10.51 -2.89 -5.68
CA ILE A 324 9.54 -3.50 -6.57
C ILE A 324 8.72 -4.50 -5.75
N LYS A 325 7.42 -4.61 -6.03
CA LYS A 325 6.50 -5.62 -5.48
C LYS A 325 6.11 -6.61 -6.56
N ARG A 326 6.23 -7.89 -6.24
CA ARG A 326 5.68 -9.00 -7.02
C ARG A 326 4.81 -9.89 -6.13
N GLN A 327 4.04 -10.78 -6.74
CA GLN A 327 3.12 -11.67 -6.04
C GLN A 327 3.11 -13.04 -6.71
N ILE A 328 3.65 -14.07 -6.02
CA ILE A 328 3.71 -15.42 -6.59
C ILE A 328 2.36 -16.13 -6.47
N ASP A 329 1.66 -15.96 -5.34
CA ASP A 329 0.43 -16.69 -5.02
C ASP A 329 -0.60 -15.81 -4.30
N GLY A 330 -1.74 -16.38 -3.93
CA GLY A 330 -2.80 -15.71 -3.20
C GLY A 330 -2.70 -15.88 -1.68
N ALA A 331 -3.86 -15.76 -0.98
CA ALA A 331 -3.95 -15.86 0.47
C ALA A 331 -4.59 -17.17 0.92
N LEU A 332 -4.28 -17.63 2.17
CA LEU A 332 -4.88 -18.83 2.75
C LEU A 332 -6.41 -18.74 2.85
N GLY A 333 -6.93 -17.62 3.37
CA GLY A 333 -8.36 -17.45 3.62
C GLY A 333 -9.24 -17.41 2.38
N SER A 334 -8.66 -17.19 1.19
CA SER A 334 -9.33 -17.25 -0.11
C SER A 334 -8.99 -18.52 -0.90
N HIS A 335 -8.26 -19.49 -0.31
CA HIS A 335 -7.74 -20.70 -0.94
C HIS A 335 -6.84 -20.44 -2.17
N GLY A 336 -6.21 -19.25 -2.21
CA GLY A 336 -5.32 -18.82 -3.28
C GLY A 336 -3.83 -19.09 -3.01
N ALA A 337 -3.43 -19.34 -1.76
CA ALA A 337 -2.04 -19.67 -1.43
C ALA A 337 -1.65 -20.99 -2.10
N TRP A 338 -0.48 -21.00 -2.75
CA TRP A 338 -0.01 -22.14 -3.54
C TRP A 338 0.66 -23.18 -2.64
N MET A 339 -0.09 -24.26 -2.33
CA MET A 339 0.25 -25.26 -1.35
C MET A 339 0.87 -26.50 -2.01
N LEU A 340 1.67 -27.26 -1.27
CA LEU A 340 2.21 -28.56 -1.70
C LEU A 340 1.12 -29.65 -1.71
N ASP A 341 0.20 -29.59 -0.76
CA ASP A 341 -0.94 -30.50 -0.64
C ASP A 341 -2.26 -29.72 -0.77
N GLU A 342 -3.37 -30.45 -1.05
CA GLU A 342 -4.70 -29.84 -1.11
C GLU A 342 -5.12 -29.26 0.24
N TYR A 343 -5.94 -28.20 0.21
CA TYR A 343 -6.59 -27.66 1.41
C TYR A 343 -7.51 -28.72 2.04
N GLU A 344 -7.61 -28.73 3.39
CA GLU A 344 -8.43 -29.71 4.11
C GLU A 344 -9.94 -29.55 3.82
N ASP A 345 -10.38 -28.36 3.47
CA ASP A 345 -11.78 -27.97 3.27
C ASP A 345 -12.16 -27.73 1.80
N LEU A 346 -11.18 -27.77 0.89
CA LEU A 346 -11.41 -27.56 -0.56
C LEU A 346 -10.39 -28.32 -1.40
N GLU A 347 -10.86 -29.07 -2.41
CA GLU A 347 -10.02 -29.83 -3.35
C GLU A 347 -9.25 -28.88 -4.31
N THR A 348 -8.27 -28.16 -3.79
CA THR A 348 -7.36 -27.27 -4.55
C THR A 348 -6.04 -27.15 -3.81
N ILE A 349 -4.97 -26.92 -4.55
CA ILE A 349 -3.66 -26.52 -4.02
C ILE A 349 -3.42 -25.01 -4.12
N GLY A 350 -4.47 -24.20 -4.37
CA GLY A 350 -4.32 -22.78 -4.67
C GLY A 350 -3.80 -22.54 -6.11
N LEU A 351 -3.18 -21.40 -6.34
CA LEU A 351 -2.74 -21.02 -7.68
C LEU A 351 -1.54 -20.04 -7.64
N THR A 352 -0.78 -20.02 -8.74
CA THR A 352 0.20 -18.96 -9.00
C THR A 352 -0.53 -17.76 -9.62
N VAL A 353 -0.28 -16.55 -9.06
CA VAL A 353 -0.86 -15.29 -9.56
C VAL A 353 0.01 -14.71 -10.67
N GLU A 354 1.32 -14.68 -10.46
CA GLU A 354 2.31 -14.26 -11.46
C GLU A 354 3.21 -15.45 -11.83
N ASP A 355 3.70 -15.47 -13.08
CA ASP A 355 4.62 -16.51 -13.53
C ASP A 355 5.94 -16.45 -12.75
N PRO A 356 6.43 -17.55 -12.16
CA PRO A 356 7.71 -17.60 -11.47
C PRO A 356 8.90 -17.13 -12.31
N ASP A 357 8.88 -17.40 -13.64
CA ASP A 357 9.93 -16.97 -14.54
C ASP A 357 9.93 -15.44 -14.74
N ASP A 358 8.75 -14.81 -14.78
CA ASP A 358 8.62 -13.34 -14.79
C ASP A 358 9.14 -12.72 -13.50
N ILE A 359 8.88 -13.33 -12.34
CA ILE A 359 9.40 -12.88 -11.05
C ILE A 359 10.92 -13.03 -11.02
N ALA A 360 11.47 -14.14 -11.53
CA ALA A 360 12.90 -14.34 -11.63
C ALA A 360 13.58 -13.30 -12.54
N GLU A 361 12.96 -12.95 -13.66
CA GLU A 361 13.41 -11.86 -14.52
C GLU A 361 13.36 -10.51 -13.79
N THR A 362 12.28 -10.22 -13.05
CA THR A 362 12.20 -9.01 -12.21
C THR A 362 13.31 -8.96 -11.18
N ALA A 363 13.69 -10.11 -10.58
CA ALA A 363 14.79 -10.17 -9.62
C ALA A 363 16.13 -9.81 -10.27
N ALA A 364 16.37 -10.26 -11.51
CA ALA A 364 17.57 -9.88 -12.29
C ALA A 364 17.57 -8.37 -12.57
N ILE A 365 16.43 -7.79 -13.01
CA ILE A 365 16.31 -6.35 -13.25
C ILE A 365 16.59 -5.55 -11.96
N ALA A 366 15.99 -5.96 -10.85
CA ALA A 366 16.18 -5.32 -9.55
C ALA A 366 17.65 -5.34 -9.12
N PHE A 367 18.32 -6.49 -9.25
CA PHE A 367 19.73 -6.63 -8.94
C PHE A 367 20.62 -5.76 -9.82
N GLU A 368 20.41 -5.76 -11.13
CA GLU A 368 21.17 -4.97 -12.10
C GLU A 368 21.08 -3.47 -11.86
N GLN A 369 19.89 -2.98 -11.44
CA GLN A 369 19.62 -1.56 -11.27
C GLN A 369 19.71 -1.08 -9.80
N GLY A 370 20.04 -1.96 -8.86
CA GLY A 370 20.19 -1.61 -7.44
C GLY A 370 18.87 -1.40 -6.71
N TRP A 371 17.79 -2.06 -7.15
CA TRP A 371 16.49 -2.05 -6.51
C TRP A 371 16.31 -3.22 -5.54
N GLN A 372 15.43 -3.04 -4.55
CA GLN A 372 14.97 -4.12 -3.69
C GLN A 372 13.76 -4.80 -4.34
N LEU A 373 13.71 -6.13 -4.35
CA LEU A 373 12.51 -6.89 -4.70
C LEU A 373 11.82 -7.41 -3.44
N ASN A 374 10.51 -7.24 -3.36
CA ASN A 374 9.64 -7.79 -2.34
C ASN A 374 8.59 -8.65 -3.02
N THR A 375 8.55 -9.94 -2.71
CA THR A 375 7.59 -10.87 -3.30
C THR A 375 6.62 -11.35 -2.23
N HIS A 376 5.30 -11.23 -2.51
CA HIS A 376 4.27 -11.89 -1.73
C HIS A 376 4.36 -13.39 -1.99
N ALA A 377 4.45 -14.18 -0.92
CA ALA A 377 4.49 -15.63 -0.95
C ALA A 377 3.91 -16.16 0.37
N ILE A 378 2.83 -16.91 0.31
CA ILE A 378 2.09 -17.44 1.47
C ILE A 378 2.16 -18.96 1.50
N GLY A 379 2.05 -19.62 0.35
CA GLY A 379 2.11 -21.07 0.21
C GLY A 379 3.45 -21.68 0.65
N ASP A 380 3.48 -22.98 0.89
CA ASP A 380 4.61 -23.76 1.36
C ASP A 380 5.43 -24.41 0.22
#